data_20068c59e0cca8a133b1cd5aaaf18587
#
_entry.id   20068c59e0cca8a133b1cd5aaaf18587
#
_cell.length_a   1.000
_cell.length_b   1.000
_cell.length_c   1.000
_cell.angle_alpha   90.00
_cell.angle_beta   90.00
_cell.angle_gamma   90.00
#
_symmetry.space_group_name_H-M   'P 1'
#
loop_
_entity.id
_entity.type
_entity.pdbx_description
1 polymer ?
#
loop_
_entity_poly.entity_id
_entity_poly.type
_entity_poly.pdbx_seq_one_letter_code
_entity_poly.pdbx_strand_id
1 'polypeptide(L)'
;MHDFDQQNAEALKRLWFLGDVHGEFRHLGTALKTAAADSRLPSWLIFLGDIEIFDRSFKDIMVPVRKAFPSVQVAFIHGNHDADDYDHWEALHDCGDAVALHGHVVSLDGILVAGLGGNFLGRVWAPPATPTFLNKTKAMERGPYGWRDGQRPSPRFHGAVYPDDVSHLAGLNADILITHEAPGCHHHGWEALSQLARDMGVIRSFHGHTHDDLSENYALMRDQLGFDARAVNLCDIKNGLGELVPGLPPGMESRS
;
A
#
# COMPACT_ATOMS: atom_id res chain seq x y z
N MET A 1 7.73 7.90 22.46
CA MET A 1 6.66 8.36 21.53
C MET A 1 7.20 9.63 20.91
N HIS A 2 7.27 9.71 19.57
CA HIS A 2 7.77 10.91 18.89
C HIS A 2 6.81 12.08 19.15
N ASP A 3 7.32 13.30 19.20
CA ASP A 3 6.49 14.52 19.30
C ASP A 3 5.39 14.55 18.23
N PHE A 4 5.70 14.03 17.03
CA PHE A 4 4.75 13.86 15.94
C PHE A 4 3.54 12.98 16.32
N ASP A 5 3.78 11.83 16.94
CA ASP A 5 2.70 10.91 17.35
C ASP A 5 1.80 11.55 18.41
N GLN A 6 2.37 12.33 19.34
CA GLN A 6 1.58 13.02 20.36
C GLN A 6 0.71 14.13 19.77
N GLN A 7 1.26 14.91 18.84
CA GLN A 7 0.55 16.02 18.20
C GLN A 7 -0.56 15.52 17.24
N ASN A 8 -0.36 14.37 16.60
CA ASN A 8 -1.25 13.84 15.57
C ASN A 8 -2.00 12.58 15.98
N ALA A 9 -2.01 12.21 17.27
CA ALA A 9 -2.55 10.93 17.76
C ALA A 9 -3.97 10.64 17.28
N GLU A 10 -4.86 11.64 17.32
CA GLU A 10 -6.27 11.46 16.93
C GLU A 10 -6.42 11.30 15.42
N ALA A 11 -5.65 12.03 14.60
CA ALA A 11 -5.63 11.83 13.15
C ALA A 11 -5.06 10.45 12.79
N LEU A 12 -3.92 10.07 13.39
CA LEU A 12 -3.27 8.78 13.15
C LEU A 12 -4.17 7.58 13.51
N LYS A 13 -4.92 7.64 14.60
CA LYS A 13 -5.88 6.57 14.98
C LYS A 13 -7.00 6.39 13.95
N ARG A 14 -7.30 7.43 13.17
CA ARG A 14 -8.37 7.43 12.18
C ARG A 14 -7.90 7.06 10.77
N LEU A 15 -6.60 6.91 10.54
CA LEU A 15 -6.04 6.35 9.32
C LEU A 15 -5.88 4.84 9.51
N TRP A 16 -6.63 4.04 8.75
CA TRP A 16 -6.54 2.58 8.82
C TRP A 16 -5.82 2.04 7.59
N PHE A 17 -4.72 1.36 7.81
CA PHE A 17 -3.91 0.69 6.81
C PHE A 17 -4.29 -0.78 6.76
N LEU A 18 -4.73 -1.23 5.58
CA LEU A 18 -5.21 -2.59 5.33
C LEU A 18 -4.14 -3.36 4.57
N GLY A 19 -3.72 -4.48 5.11
CA GLY A 19 -2.87 -5.45 4.41
C GLY A 19 -3.64 -6.14 3.28
N ASP A 20 -2.94 -6.98 2.57
CA ASP A 20 -3.39 -7.70 1.39
C ASP A 20 -4.75 -8.39 1.65
N VAL A 21 -5.80 -7.94 0.96
CA VAL A 21 -7.17 -8.44 1.22
C VAL A 21 -7.55 -9.59 0.30
N HIS A 22 -6.91 -9.74 -0.87
CA HIS A 22 -7.15 -10.83 -1.84
C HIS A 22 -8.64 -11.11 -2.06
N GLY A 23 -9.43 -10.07 -2.32
CA GLY A 23 -10.88 -10.17 -2.53
C GLY A 23 -11.72 -10.43 -1.27
N GLU A 24 -11.11 -10.56 -0.09
CA GLU A 24 -11.82 -10.84 1.17
C GLU A 24 -12.06 -9.55 1.97
N PHE A 25 -13.29 -9.06 1.95
CA PHE A 25 -13.68 -7.80 2.61
C PHE A 25 -14.53 -7.98 3.88
N ARG A 26 -14.84 -9.22 4.30
CA ARG A 26 -15.73 -9.47 5.47
C ARG A 26 -15.14 -8.95 6.77
N HIS A 27 -13.82 -9.09 6.95
CA HIS A 27 -13.10 -8.59 8.12
C HIS A 27 -13.24 -7.08 8.24
N LEU A 28 -13.11 -6.32 7.15
CA LEU A 28 -13.30 -4.86 7.11
C LEU A 28 -14.73 -4.48 7.55
N GLY A 29 -15.75 -5.18 7.03
CA GLY A 29 -17.13 -4.93 7.44
C GLY A 29 -17.37 -5.14 8.94
N THR A 30 -16.72 -6.14 9.53
CA THR A 30 -16.77 -6.41 10.97
C THR A 30 -16.05 -5.32 11.77
N ALA A 31 -14.82 -4.96 11.39
CA ALA A 31 -14.05 -3.90 12.05
C ALA A 31 -14.79 -2.56 12.04
N LEU A 32 -15.38 -2.16 10.90
CA LEU A 32 -16.14 -0.91 10.79
C LEU A 32 -17.39 -0.90 11.68
N LYS A 33 -18.13 -2.01 11.77
CA LYS A 33 -19.31 -2.12 12.67
C LYS A 33 -18.90 -1.99 14.13
N THR A 34 -17.82 -2.64 14.54
CA THR A 34 -17.28 -2.54 15.90
C THR A 34 -16.84 -1.11 16.20
N ALA A 35 -16.10 -0.50 15.30
CA ALA A 35 -15.64 0.88 15.48
C ALA A 35 -16.80 1.89 15.51
N ALA A 36 -17.87 1.66 14.74
CA ALA A 36 -19.06 2.49 14.78
C ALA A 36 -19.77 2.42 16.13
N ALA A 37 -19.90 1.21 16.69
CA ALA A 37 -20.49 1.02 18.02
C ALA A 37 -19.72 1.75 19.13
N ASP A 38 -18.39 1.84 18.98
CA ASP A 38 -17.50 2.52 19.93
C ASP A 38 -17.27 4.01 19.59
N SER A 39 -17.92 4.56 18.59
CA SER A 39 -17.71 5.93 18.09
C SER A 39 -16.25 6.22 17.67
N ARG A 40 -15.57 5.21 17.12
CA ARG A 40 -14.15 5.25 16.72
C ARG A 40 -13.94 4.95 15.23
N LEU A 41 -14.91 5.35 14.38
CA LEU A 41 -14.81 5.16 12.95
C LEU A 41 -13.53 5.79 12.39
N PRO A 42 -12.84 5.13 11.44
CA PRO A 42 -11.77 5.77 10.70
C PRO A 42 -12.30 6.91 9.83
N SER A 43 -11.45 7.81 9.46
CA SER A 43 -11.68 8.77 8.37
C SER A 43 -11.22 8.21 7.03
N TRP A 44 -10.19 7.38 7.05
CA TRP A 44 -9.59 6.79 5.85
C TRP A 44 -9.36 5.29 6.00
N LEU A 45 -9.70 4.56 4.93
CA LEU A 45 -9.27 3.19 4.67
C LEU A 45 -8.20 3.25 3.59
N ILE A 46 -6.99 2.76 3.88
CA ILE A 46 -5.82 2.86 3.02
C ILE A 46 -5.35 1.45 2.70
N PHE A 47 -5.61 0.97 1.49
CA PHE A 47 -5.24 -0.37 1.06
C PHE A 47 -3.79 -0.40 0.56
N LEU A 48 -3.03 -1.39 1.02
CA LEU A 48 -1.60 -1.52 0.75
C LEU A 48 -1.26 -2.41 -0.48
N GLY A 49 -2.24 -2.65 -1.34
CA GLY A 49 -2.10 -3.48 -2.55
C GLY A 49 -2.66 -4.89 -2.37
N ASP A 50 -2.55 -5.68 -3.41
CA ASP A 50 -3.12 -7.02 -3.54
C ASP A 50 -4.58 -7.06 -3.09
N ILE A 51 -5.35 -6.12 -3.65
CA ILE A 51 -6.80 -6.01 -3.42
C ILE A 51 -7.53 -7.11 -4.19
N GLU A 52 -7.03 -7.46 -5.38
CA GLU A 52 -7.37 -8.63 -6.17
C GLU A 52 -8.87 -8.74 -6.48
N ILE A 53 -9.33 -7.83 -7.34
CA ILE A 53 -10.73 -7.70 -7.73
C ILE A 53 -10.97 -8.41 -9.07
N PHE A 54 -11.97 -9.28 -9.16
CA PHE A 54 -12.19 -10.13 -10.33
C PHE A 54 -13.44 -9.75 -11.16
N ASP A 55 -14.58 -9.56 -10.52
CA ASP A 55 -15.90 -9.55 -11.17
C ASP A 55 -16.66 -8.22 -11.04
N ARG A 56 -16.10 -7.28 -10.33
CA ARG A 56 -16.68 -5.97 -10.03
C ARG A 56 -15.60 -4.90 -10.02
N SER A 57 -15.97 -3.65 -10.16
CA SER A 57 -15.03 -2.55 -9.97
C SER A 57 -14.79 -2.23 -8.48
N PHE A 58 -13.68 -1.62 -8.17
CA PHE A 58 -13.36 -1.21 -6.79
C PHE A 58 -14.41 -0.23 -6.23
N LYS A 59 -14.92 0.68 -7.08
CA LYS A 59 -16.01 1.57 -6.67
C LYS A 59 -17.25 0.78 -6.23
N ASP A 60 -17.59 -0.31 -6.93
CA ASP A 60 -18.80 -1.11 -6.63
C ASP A 60 -18.60 -1.93 -5.34
N ILE A 61 -17.39 -2.44 -5.09
CA ILE A 61 -17.04 -3.12 -3.84
C ILE A 61 -17.17 -2.16 -2.65
N MET A 62 -16.79 -0.90 -2.82
CA MET A 62 -16.87 0.10 -1.74
C MET A 62 -18.26 0.69 -1.54
N VAL A 63 -19.26 0.44 -2.42
CA VAL A 63 -20.65 0.93 -2.26
C VAL A 63 -21.24 0.61 -0.88
N PRO A 64 -21.17 -0.63 -0.34
CA PRO A 64 -21.72 -0.93 0.98
C PRO A 64 -21.05 -0.11 2.10
N VAL A 65 -19.74 0.10 2.03
CA VAL A 65 -18.99 0.92 3.01
C VAL A 65 -19.45 2.37 2.95
N ARG A 66 -19.47 2.97 1.76
CA ARG A 66 -19.91 4.36 1.55
C ARG A 66 -21.35 4.59 1.99
N LYS A 67 -22.23 3.62 1.71
CA LYS A 67 -23.64 3.70 2.12
C LYS A 67 -23.83 3.64 3.63
N ALA A 68 -23.07 2.75 4.31
CA ALA A 68 -23.19 2.56 5.76
C ALA A 68 -22.38 3.62 6.55
N PHE A 69 -21.27 4.09 6.01
CA PHE A 69 -20.32 4.97 6.67
C PHE A 69 -19.87 6.11 5.72
N PRO A 70 -20.76 7.06 5.39
CA PRO A 70 -20.53 8.06 4.34
C PRO A 70 -19.38 9.04 4.63
N SER A 71 -18.92 9.13 5.87
CA SER A 71 -17.76 9.94 6.27
C SER A 71 -16.40 9.23 6.05
N VAL A 72 -16.42 7.93 5.78
CA VAL A 72 -15.20 7.14 5.59
C VAL A 72 -14.75 7.27 4.13
N GLN A 73 -13.53 7.72 3.93
CA GLN A 73 -12.88 7.87 2.63
C GLN A 73 -11.96 6.67 2.36
N VAL A 74 -11.61 6.47 1.08
CA VAL A 74 -10.81 5.33 0.64
C VAL A 74 -9.62 5.82 -0.17
N ALA A 75 -8.45 5.27 0.13
CA ALA A 75 -7.23 5.43 -0.65
C ALA A 75 -6.58 4.07 -0.87
N PHE A 76 -5.74 3.94 -1.89
CA PHE A 76 -5.07 2.69 -2.18
C PHE A 76 -3.76 2.87 -2.96
N ILE A 77 -2.91 1.88 -2.85
CA ILE A 77 -1.89 1.54 -3.83
C ILE A 77 -2.22 0.17 -4.41
N HIS A 78 -1.73 -0.12 -5.61
CA HIS A 78 -1.82 -1.47 -6.17
C HIS A 78 -0.67 -2.36 -5.69
N GLY A 79 -0.91 -3.67 -5.62
CA GLY A 79 0.11 -4.70 -5.41
C GLY A 79 0.47 -5.42 -6.70
N ASN A 80 1.16 -6.56 -6.59
CA ASN A 80 1.56 -7.33 -7.75
C ASN A 80 0.40 -8.17 -8.34
N HIS A 81 -0.50 -8.70 -7.51
CA HIS A 81 -1.65 -9.47 -7.97
C HIS A 81 -2.73 -8.60 -8.63
N ASP A 82 -2.80 -7.33 -8.29
CA ASP A 82 -3.70 -6.37 -8.97
C ASP A 82 -3.31 -6.14 -10.45
N ALA A 83 -2.12 -6.59 -10.86
CA ALA A 83 -1.62 -6.51 -12.23
C ALA A 83 -1.33 -7.88 -12.86
N ASP A 84 -1.89 -8.97 -12.35
CA ASP A 84 -1.74 -10.31 -12.92
C ASP A 84 -2.41 -10.42 -14.30
N ASP A 85 -3.55 -9.76 -14.47
CA ASP A 85 -4.20 -9.57 -15.77
C ASP A 85 -4.82 -8.15 -15.91
N TYR A 86 -5.38 -7.89 -17.10
CA TYR A 86 -5.97 -6.58 -17.38
C TYR A 86 -7.31 -6.36 -16.68
N ASP A 87 -8.08 -7.44 -16.45
CA ASP A 87 -9.38 -7.33 -15.81
C ASP A 87 -9.22 -6.90 -14.35
N HIS A 88 -8.22 -7.46 -13.63
CA HIS A 88 -7.87 -7.01 -12.28
C HIS A 88 -7.41 -5.55 -12.25
N TRP A 89 -6.51 -5.19 -13.18
CA TRP A 89 -5.98 -3.84 -13.26
C TRP A 89 -7.07 -2.81 -13.54
N GLU A 90 -7.91 -3.07 -14.53
CA GLU A 90 -9.00 -2.17 -14.92
C GLU A 90 -10.07 -2.09 -13.82
N ALA A 91 -10.42 -3.22 -13.18
CA ALA A 91 -11.37 -3.27 -12.07
C ALA A 91 -10.91 -2.45 -10.86
N LEU A 92 -9.62 -2.53 -10.49
CA LEU A 92 -9.07 -1.73 -9.40
C LEU A 92 -9.10 -0.23 -9.74
N HIS A 93 -8.75 0.14 -10.98
CA HIS A 93 -8.65 1.53 -11.39
C HIS A 93 -9.99 2.17 -11.77
N ASP A 94 -11.07 1.38 -11.89
CA ASP A 94 -12.45 1.89 -11.85
C ASP A 94 -12.86 2.12 -10.39
N CYS A 95 -12.20 3.09 -9.74
CA CYS A 95 -12.20 3.29 -8.29
C CYS A 95 -13.17 4.38 -7.80
N GLY A 96 -13.84 5.10 -8.70
CA GLY A 96 -14.78 6.18 -8.36
C GLY A 96 -14.07 7.35 -7.67
N ASP A 97 -14.44 7.62 -6.42
CA ASP A 97 -13.88 8.69 -5.59
C ASP A 97 -12.72 8.20 -4.66
N ALA A 98 -12.31 6.94 -4.77
CA ALA A 98 -11.14 6.47 -4.04
C ALA A 98 -9.84 7.07 -4.62
N VAL A 99 -8.90 7.40 -3.74
CA VAL A 99 -7.66 8.07 -4.10
C VAL A 99 -6.56 7.05 -4.40
N ALA A 100 -6.10 7.00 -5.65
CA ALA A 100 -4.91 6.22 -6.02
C ALA A 100 -3.65 6.98 -5.59
N LEU A 101 -2.87 6.39 -4.69
CA LEU A 101 -1.71 7.05 -4.06
C LEU A 101 -0.38 6.75 -4.76
N HIS A 102 -0.32 5.78 -5.68
CA HIS A 102 0.94 5.44 -6.34
C HIS A 102 1.57 6.66 -7.04
N GLY A 103 2.81 7.00 -6.67
CA GLY A 103 3.56 8.14 -7.20
C GLY A 103 3.11 9.52 -6.66
N HIS A 104 2.28 9.56 -5.62
CA HIS A 104 1.75 10.81 -5.09
C HIS A 104 1.96 10.95 -3.58
N VAL A 105 2.00 12.21 -3.12
CA VAL A 105 1.88 12.58 -1.71
C VAL A 105 0.56 13.32 -1.53
N VAL A 106 -0.29 12.83 -0.63
CA VAL A 106 -1.62 13.39 -0.38
C VAL A 106 -1.79 13.64 1.11
N SER A 107 -2.42 14.76 1.46
CA SER A 107 -2.77 15.05 2.85
C SER A 107 -4.06 14.33 3.25
N LEU A 108 -3.96 13.38 4.17
CA LEU A 108 -5.07 12.64 4.76
C LEU A 108 -5.22 13.09 6.22
N ASP A 109 -6.28 13.85 6.51
CA ASP A 109 -6.51 14.47 7.83
C ASP A 109 -5.32 15.29 8.35
N GLY A 110 -4.58 15.96 7.48
CA GLY A 110 -3.40 16.75 7.82
C GLY A 110 -2.09 15.96 7.87
N ILE A 111 -2.11 14.64 7.73
CA ILE A 111 -0.94 13.77 7.63
C ILE A 111 -0.57 13.61 6.14
N LEU A 112 0.68 13.86 5.80
CA LEU A 112 1.20 13.68 4.44
C LEU A 112 1.53 12.20 4.21
N VAL A 113 0.75 11.52 3.38
CA VAL A 113 0.93 10.12 3.04
C VAL A 113 1.42 9.99 1.61
N ALA A 114 2.58 9.38 1.42
CA ALA A 114 3.15 9.02 0.13
C ALA A 114 2.85 7.57 -0.21
N GLY A 115 2.57 7.25 -1.49
CA GLY A 115 2.32 5.88 -1.93
C GLY A 115 3.23 5.42 -3.05
N LEU A 116 3.79 4.22 -2.91
CA LEU A 116 4.51 3.49 -3.96
C LEU A 116 3.94 2.08 -4.08
N GLY A 117 2.98 1.89 -4.98
CA GLY A 117 2.39 0.58 -5.28
C GLY A 117 3.24 -0.28 -6.20
N GLY A 118 2.92 -1.57 -6.25
CA GLY A 118 3.53 -2.54 -7.13
C GLY A 118 4.76 -3.22 -6.55
N ASN A 119 5.43 -4.00 -7.40
CA ASN A 119 6.60 -4.78 -7.00
C ASN A 119 7.81 -4.53 -7.91
N PHE A 120 9.01 -4.84 -7.39
CA PHE A 120 10.22 -4.85 -8.19
C PHE A 120 10.23 -6.08 -9.11
N LEU A 121 9.88 -5.85 -10.36
CA LEU A 121 9.84 -6.89 -11.38
C LEU A 121 11.20 -7.02 -12.06
N GLY A 122 11.90 -8.14 -11.92
CA GLY A 122 13.27 -8.32 -12.45
C GLY A 122 13.44 -8.04 -13.94
N ARG A 123 12.36 -8.16 -14.74
CA ARG A 123 12.34 -7.76 -16.16
C ARG A 123 12.29 -6.23 -16.38
N VAL A 124 11.97 -5.48 -15.35
CA VAL A 124 11.92 -4.01 -15.34
C VAL A 124 13.10 -3.48 -14.56
N TRP A 125 13.11 -3.80 -13.26
CA TRP A 125 14.15 -3.40 -12.33
C TRP A 125 14.09 -4.24 -11.05
N ALA A 126 15.26 -4.67 -10.60
CA ALA A 126 15.44 -5.30 -9.28
C ALA A 126 16.71 -4.67 -8.64
N PRO A 127 16.56 -3.62 -7.81
CA PRO A 127 17.70 -2.94 -7.22
C PRO A 127 18.56 -3.90 -6.35
N PRO A 128 19.89 -3.76 -6.32
CA PRO A 128 20.68 -2.65 -6.90
C PRO A 128 21.09 -2.84 -8.37
N ALA A 129 20.52 -3.82 -9.09
CA ALA A 129 20.88 -4.05 -10.50
C ALA A 129 20.49 -2.87 -11.38
N THR A 130 21.19 -2.74 -12.52
CA THR A 130 20.84 -1.74 -13.53
C THR A 130 19.44 -2.00 -14.10
N PRO A 131 18.54 -1.00 -14.14
CA PRO A 131 17.20 -1.18 -14.65
C PRO A 131 17.19 -1.43 -16.18
N THR A 132 16.29 -2.29 -16.61
CA THR A 132 15.99 -2.49 -18.04
C THR A 132 15.17 -1.30 -18.58
N PHE A 133 14.24 -0.80 -17.77
CA PHE A 133 13.40 0.35 -18.11
C PHE A 133 13.39 1.37 -16.97
N LEU A 134 13.58 2.64 -17.30
CA LEU A 134 13.55 3.72 -16.31
C LEU A 134 12.12 4.10 -15.92
N ASN A 135 11.16 3.96 -16.85
CA ASN A 135 9.77 4.32 -16.62
C ASN A 135 8.80 3.41 -17.39
N LYS A 136 7.55 3.46 -16.96
CA LYS A 136 6.43 2.68 -17.50
C LYS A 136 6.23 2.93 -19.00
N THR A 137 6.31 4.17 -19.45
CA THR A 137 6.11 4.50 -20.86
C THR A 137 7.08 3.72 -21.74
N LYS A 138 8.38 3.71 -21.39
CA LYS A 138 9.39 2.97 -22.14
C LYS A 138 9.18 1.47 -22.11
N ALA A 139 8.75 0.92 -20.97
CA ALA A 139 8.44 -0.49 -20.84
C ALA A 139 7.24 -0.89 -21.71
N MET A 140 6.20 -0.06 -21.73
CA MET A 140 4.98 -0.31 -22.52
C MET A 140 5.22 -0.16 -24.03
N GLU A 141 6.11 0.77 -24.45
CA GLU A 141 6.46 0.96 -25.86
C GLU A 141 7.28 -0.20 -26.44
N ARG A 142 8.22 -0.74 -25.67
CA ARG A 142 9.25 -1.64 -26.22
C ARG A 142 9.20 -3.07 -25.71
N GLY A 143 8.83 -3.29 -24.44
CA GLY A 143 9.00 -4.61 -23.81
C GLY A 143 10.44 -5.15 -23.88
N PRO A 144 10.81 -6.15 -23.08
CA PRO A 144 12.18 -6.68 -23.07
C PRO A 144 12.58 -7.39 -24.38
N TYR A 145 11.63 -7.78 -25.20
CA TYR A 145 11.86 -8.52 -26.47
C TYR A 145 11.14 -7.90 -27.67
N GLY A 146 10.60 -6.67 -27.54
CA GLY A 146 9.68 -6.07 -28.49
C GLY A 146 8.30 -6.74 -28.41
N TRP A 147 7.26 -5.94 -28.56
CA TRP A 147 5.90 -6.48 -28.70
C TRP A 147 5.71 -6.92 -30.15
N ARG A 148 5.19 -8.13 -30.37
CA ARG A 148 4.76 -8.53 -31.71
C ARG A 148 3.55 -7.70 -32.12
N ASP A 149 3.40 -7.42 -33.40
CA ASP A 149 2.23 -6.72 -33.92
C ASP A 149 0.92 -7.33 -33.38
N GLY A 150 0.07 -6.49 -32.78
CA GLY A 150 -1.19 -6.90 -32.16
C GLY A 150 -1.10 -7.49 -30.76
N GLN A 151 0.07 -7.63 -30.14
CA GLN A 151 0.21 -8.04 -28.75
C GLN A 151 0.08 -6.83 -27.80
N ARG A 152 -0.80 -6.98 -26.78
CA ARG A 152 -0.77 -6.04 -25.63
C ARG A 152 0.44 -6.37 -24.74
N PRO A 153 1.08 -5.37 -24.13
CA PRO A 153 2.08 -5.57 -23.09
C PRO A 153 1.53 -6.44 -21.97
N SER A 154 2.40 -7.15 -21.23
CA SER A 154 1.95 -7.86 -20.04
C SER A 154 1.40 -6.85 -19.01
N PRO A 155 0.22 -7.08 -18.41
CA PRO A 155 -0.35 -6.19 -17.40
C PRO A 155 0.59 -5.98 -16.21
N ARG A 156 1.46 -6.94 -15.88
CA ARG A 156 2.48 -6.83 -14.83
C ARG A 156 3.43 -5.64 -14.99
N PHE A 157 3.59 -5.11 -16.20
CA PHE A 157 4.35 -3.87 -16.41
C PHE A 157 3.60 -2.64 -15.86
N HIS A 158 2.26 -2.71 -15.72
CA HIS A 158 1.51 -1.64 -15.07
C HIS A 158 1.76 -1.61 -13.56
N GLY A 159 1.90 -2.78 -12.93
CA GLY A 159 2.12 -2.93 -11.50
C GLY A 159 3.60 -3.01 -11.10
N ALA A 160 4.54 -2.76 -12.01
CA ALA A 160 5.97 -2.75 -11.68
C ALA A 160 6.39 -1.39 -11.08
N VAL A 161 7.35 -1.42 -10.16
CA VAL A 161 8.06 -0.22 -9.67
C VAL A 161 9.16 0.16 -10.65
N TYR A 162 9.19 1.44 -11.03
CA TYR A 162 10.21 2.00 -11.93
C TYR A 162 11.16 2.94 -11.19
N PRO A 163 12.42 3.08 -11.67
CA PRO A 163 13.35 4.07 -11.12
C PRO A 163 12.82 5.50 -11.09
N ASP A 164 12.06 5.90 -12.14
CA ASP A 164 11.48 7.24 -12.21
C ASP A 164 10.42 7.47 -11.12
N ASP A 165 9.64 6.43 -10.72
CA ASP A 165 8.66 6.53 -9.63
C ASP A 165 9.37 6.79 -8.30
N VAL A 166 10.42 6.02 -8.02
CA VAL A 166 11.24 6.17 -6.80
C VAL A 166 11.94 7.53 -6.78
N SER A 167 12.55 7.93 -7.90
CA SER A 167 13.26 9.22 -8.01
C SER A 167 12.31 10.40 -7.86
N HIS A 168 11.08 10.29 -8.40
CA HIS A 168 10.06 11.33 -8.25
C HIS A 168 9.67 11.51 -6.77
N LEU A 169 9.34 10.41 -6.08
CA LEU A 169 8.95 10.46 -4.67
C LEU A 169 10.11 10.93 -3.77
N ALA A 170 11.35 10.50 -4.04
CA ALA A 170 12.53 10.92 -3.27
C ALA A 170 12.77 12.43 -3.27
N GLY A 171 12.21 13.17 -4.24
CA GLY A 171 12.22 14.63 -4.30
C GLY A 171 11.13 15.32 -3.47
N LEU A 172 10.26 14.55 -2.81
CA LEU A 172 9.12 15.04 -2.03
C LEU A 172 9.31 14.73 -0.54
N ASN A 173 8.53 15.41 0.32
CA ASN A 173 8.48 15.10 1.75
C ASN A 173 7.14 14.47 2.10
N ALA A 174 7.14 13.53 3.06
CA ALA A 174 5.92 12.94 3.60
C ALA A 174 6.13 12.57 5.08
N ASP A 175 5.03 12.41 5.83
CA ASP A 175 5.05 11.91 7.21
C ASP A 175 5.05 10.37 7.23
N ILE A 176 4.29 9.78 6.31
CA ILE A 176 4.13 8.33 6.17
C ILE A 176 4.40 7.93 4.71
N LEU A 177 5.18 6.86 4.53
CA LEU A 177 5.32 6.18 3.23
C LEU A 177 4.56 4.85 3.28
N ILE A 178 3.68 4.61 2.32
CA ILE A 178 3.10 3.29 2.10
C ILE A 178 3.71 2.64 0.86
N THR A 179 4.11 1.39 0.98
CA THR A 179 4.62 0.57 -0.12
C THR A 179 3.90 -0.77 -0.15
N HIS A 180 3.81 -1.41 -1.32
CA HIS A 180 3.34 -2.78 -1.33
C HIS A 180 4.44 -3.70 -0.82
N GLU A 181 5.66 -3.63 -1.38
CA GLU A 181 6.80 -4.41 -0.93
C GLU A 181 7.47 -3.85 0.34
N ALA A 182 8.14 -4.73 1.07
CA ALA A 182 8.81 -4.43 2.32
C ALA A 182 10.12 -3.64 2.14
N PRO A 183 10.47 -2.73 3.07
CA PRO A 183 11.79 -2.12 3.14
C PRO A 183 12.87 -3.14 3.56
N GLY A 184 14.14 -2.75 3.45
CA GLY A 184 15.29 -3.62 3.67
C GLY A 184 15.47 -4.20 5.08
N CYS A 185 14.62 -3.86 6.04
CA CYS A 185 14.54 -4.52 7.34
C CYS A 185 13.88 -5.91 7.29
N HIS A 186 13.10 -6.20 6.26
CA HIS A 186 12.57 -7.53 6.01
C HIS A 186 13.57 -8.36 5.19
N HIS A 187 13.65 -9.67 5.44
CA HIS A 187 14.61 -10.56 4.75
C HIS A 187 14.35 -10.71 3.24
N HIS A 188 13.14 -10.43 2.77
CA HIS A 188 12.78 -10.29 1.35
C HIS A 188 12.61 -8.82 0.92
N GLY A 189 12.95 -7.87 1.79
CA GLY A 189 12.73 -6.46 1.54
C GLY A 189 13.82 -5.81 0.68
N TRP A 190 13.58 -4.57 0.31
CA TRP A 190 14.42 -3.81 -0.60
C TRP A 190 15.04 -2.59 0.07
N GLU A 191 16.38 -2.53 0.08
CA GLU A 191 17.08 -1.35 0.62
C GLU A 191 16.75 -0.07 -0.15
N ALA A 192 16.36 -0.17 -1.42
CA ALA A 192 15.88 0.96 -2.19
C ALA A 192 14.63 1.63 -1.55
N LEU A 193 13.75 0.85 -0.90
CA LEU A 193 12.59 1.39 -0.17
C LEU A 193 12.99 2.01 1.17
N SER A 194 13.97 1.43 1.88
CA SER A 194 14.53 2.06 3.08
C SER A 194 15.19 3.39 2.74
N GLN A 195 15.92 3.45 1.62
CA GLN A 195 16.54 4.69 1.17
C GLN A 195 15.49 5.74 0.77
N LEU A 196 14.45 5.34 0.03
CA LEU A 196 13.33 6.22 -0.32
C LEU A 196 12.67 6.82 0.93
N ALA A 197 12.38 5.98 1.95
CA ALA A 197 11.81 6.45 3.21
C ALA A 197 12.69 7.51 3.89
N ARG A 198 14.01 7.31 3.89
CA ARG A 198 14.97 8.30 4.42
C ARG A 198 15.01 9.58 3.61
N ASP A 199 15.07 9.46 2.28
CA ASP A 199 15.13 10.61 1.37
C ASP A 199 13.89 11.51 1.49
N MET A 200 12.73 10.91 1.69
CA MET A 200 11.46 11.61 1.94
C MET A 200 11.32 12.15 3.37
N GLY A 201 12.21 11.75 4.30
CA GLY A 201 12.16 12.16 5.70
C GLY A 201 10.95 11.60 6.45
N VAL A 202 10.41 10.44 6.05
CA VAL A 202 9.22 9.87 6.69
C VAL A 202 9.50 9.43 8.12
N ILE A 203 8.49 9.55 8.97
CA ILE A 203 8.53 9.12 10.37
C ILE A 203 8.18 7.63 10.46
N ARG A 204 7.25 7.18 9.60
CA ARG A 204 6.76 5.80 9.60
C ARG A 204 6.51 5.30 8.18
N SER A 205 6.75 3.99 7.97
CA SER A 205 6.31 3.30 6.76
C SER A 205 5.39 2.14 7.08
N PHE A 206 4.45 1.85 6.15
CA PHE A 206 3.61 0.66 6.18
C PHE A 206 3.78 -0.12 4.88
N HIS A 207 3.81 -1.46 4.98
CA HIS A 207 3.85 -2.33 3.80
C HIS A 207 2.97 -3.57 3.97
N GLY A 208 2.54 -4.16 2.84
CA GLY A 208 1.87 -5.45 2.74
C GLY A 208 2.80 -6.55 2.21
N HIS A 209 2.32 -7.33 1.25
CA HIS A 209 3.02 -8.31 0.41
C HIS A 209 3.63 -9.53 1.13
N THR A 210 4.26 -9.36 2.27
CA THR A 210 4.99 -10.45 2.94
C THR A 210 4.09 -11.39 3.73
N HIS A 211 2.82 -11.03 3.92
CA HIS A 211 1.81 -11.78 4.67
C HIS A 211 2.26 -12.17 6.09
N ASP A 212 3.09 -11.35 6.69
CA ASP A 212 3.56 -11.50 8.06
C ASP A 212 3.53 -10.18 8.83
N ASP A 213 3.76 -10.22 10.12
CA ASP A 213 3.91 -9.03 10.95
C ASP A 213 5.22 -9.08 11.75
N LEU A 214 6.28 -8.60 11.13
CA LEU A 214 7.58 -8.47 11.77
C LEU A 214 7.83 -7.08 12.37
N SER A 215 6.77 -6.30 12.63
CA SER A 215 6.89 -4.93 13.15
C SER A 215 7.67 -4.83 14.46
N GLU A 216 7.56 -5.84 15.34
CA GLU A 216 8.35 -5.89 16.58
C GLU A 216 9.85 -6.05 16.30
N ASN A 217 10.22 -6.88 15.31
CA ASN A 217 11.60 -7.06 14.89
C ASN A 217 12.15 -5.77 14.24
N TYR A 218 11.33 -5.08 13.44
CA TYR A 218 11.71 -3.82 12.81
C TYR A 218 11.92 -2.70 13.84
N ALA A 219 11.17 -2.72 14.95
CA ALA A 219 11.33 -1.76 16.03
C ALA A 219 12.74 -1.78 16.63
N LEU A 220 13.40 -2.94 16.64
CA LEU A 220 14.80 -3.10 17.08
C LEU A 220 15.78 -2.46 16.11
N MET A 221 15.39 -2.25 14.85
CA MET A 221 16.23 -1.67 13.80
C MET A 221 15.91 -0.19 13.56
N ARG A 222 14.97 0.41 14.28
CA ARG A 222 14.47 1.78 14.04
C ARG A 222 15.58 2.82 13.95
N ASP A 223 16.54 2.80 14.87
CA ASP A 223 17.65 3.78 14.90
C ASP A 223 18.56 3.63 13.67
N GLN A 224 18.73 2.40 13.18
CA GLN A 224 19.49 2.10 11.98
C GLN A 224 18.72 2.48 10.71
N LEU A 225 17.41 2.24 10.68
CA LEU A 225 16.54 2.58 9.56
C LEU A 225 16.36 4.08 9.41
N GLY A 226 16.27 4.81 10.53
CA GLY A 226 15.93 6.23 10.59
C GLY A 226 14.42 6.52 10.57
N PHE A 227 13.58 5.49 10.54
CA PHE A 227 12.10 5.58 10.56
C PHE A 227 11.49 4.34 11.22
N ASP A 228 10.20 4.40 11.52
CA ASP A 228 9.42 3.30 12.11
C ASP A 228 8.74 2.46 11.02
N ALA A 229 9.30 1.28 10.69
CA ALA A 229 8.71 0.37 9.72
C ALA A 229 7.62 -0.50 10.35
N ARG A 230 6.52 -0.73 9.64
CA ARG A 230 5.36 -1.52 10.06
C ARG A 230 4.90 -2.45 8.94
N ALA A 231 4.90 -3.74 9.19
CA ALA A 231 4.24 -4.71 8.35
C ALA A 231 2.74 -4.76 8.69
N VAL A 232 1.90 -4.92 7.68
CA VAL A 232 0.47 -5.20 7.86
C VAL A 232 0.20 -6.56 7.22
N ASN A 233 -0.08 -7.55 8.05
CA ASN A 233 -0.26 -8.93 7.65
C ASN A 233 -1.53 -9.11 6.79
N LEU A 234 -1.66 -10.29 6.17
CA LEU A 234 -2.82 -10.71 5.38
C LEU A 234 -4.13 -10.42 6.11
N CYS A 235 -5.00 -9.62 5.50
CA CYS A 235 -6.29 -9.20 6.06
C CYS A 235 -6.23 -8.48 7.42
N ASP A 236 -5.04 -8.07 7.89
CA ASP A 236 -4.94 -7.24 9.09
C ASP A 236 -5.26 -5.78 8.80
N ILE A 237 -5.64 -5.06 9.84
CA ILE A 237 -5.84 -3.61 9.81
C ILE A 237 -5.06 -2.99 10.96
N LYS A 238 -4.19 -2.04 10.64
CA LYS A 238 -3.47 -1.23 11.62
C LYS A 238 -3.85 0.24 11.50
N ASN A 239 -3.91 0.94 12.63
CA ASN A 239 -4.06 2.39 12.61
C ASN A 239 -2.71 3.09 12.32
N GLY A 240 -2.73 4.41 12.14
CA GLY A 240 -1.53 5.18 11.82
C GLY A 240 -0.47 5.20 12.94
N LEU A 241 -0.78 4.74 14.14
CA LEU A 241 0.20 4.49 15.20
C LEU A 241 0.87 3.11 15.08
N GLY A 242 0.40 2.25 14.14
CA GLY A 242 0.88 0.87 13.97
C GLY A 242 0.22 -0.13 14.91
N GLU A 243 -0.87 0.24 15.58
CA GLU A 243 -1.62 -0.62 16.48
C GLU A 243 -2.68 -1.41 15.70
N LEU A 244 -2.86 -2.70 16.02
CA LEU A 244 -3.94 -3.51 15.45
C LEU A 244 -5.30 -2.91 15.81
N VAL A 245 -6.18 -2.81 14.82
CA VAL A 245 -7.55 -2.36 15.01
C VAL A 245 -8.36 -3.45 15.70
N PRO A 246 -8.99 -3.20 16.87
CA PRO A 246 -9.78 -4.18 17.58
C PRO A 246 -11.01 -4.65 16.79
N GLY A 247 -11.41 -5.91 16.98
CA GLY A 247 -12.64 -6.48 16.42
C GLY A 247 -12.45 -7.31 15.16
N LEU A 248 -11.21 -7.57 14.77
CA LEU A 248 -10.93 -8.61 13.77
C LEU A 248 -11.22 -9.98 14.41
N PRO A 249 -11.93 -10.90 13.74
CA PRO A 249 -12.19 -12.22 14.30
C PRO A 249 -10.86 -12.94 14.54
N PRO A 250 -10.65 -13.55 15.73
CA PRO A 250 -9.51 -14.43 15.93
C PRO A 250 -9.66 -15.61 14.96
N GLY A 251 -8.68 -15.86 14.12
CA GLY A 251 -8.60 -17.06 13.29
C GLY A 251 -8.67 -16.89 11.78
N MET A 252 -8.39 -15.72 11.22
CA MET A 252 -7.86 -15.62 9.86
C MET A 252 -6.33 -15.75 9.87
N GLU A 253 -5.79 -16.52 10.83
CA GLU A 253 -4.40 -16.94 10.76
C GLU A 253 -4.21 -17.80 9.52
N SER A 254 -3.38 -17.30 8.62
CA SER A 254 -2.71 -17.97 7.52
C SER A 254 -3.32 -19.32 7.10
N ARG A 255 -4.10 -19.37 6.05
CA ARG A 255 -4.11 -20.56 5.21
C ARG A 255 -2.81 -20.54 4.41
N SER A 256 -1.80 -21.20 5.02
CA SER A 256 -0.55 -21.60 4.38
C SER A 256 -0.82 -22.46 3.14
#